data_9e52b2493e77527d805f192a6f3401fc
#
_entry.id   9e52b2493e77527d805f192a6f3401fc
#
_cell.length_a   1.000
_cell.length_b   1.000
_cell.length_c   1.000
_cell.angle_alpha   90.00
_cell.angle_beta   90.00
_cell.angle_gamma   90.00
#
_symmetry.space_group_name_H-M   'P 1'
#
loop_
_entity.id
_entity.type
_entity.pdbx_description
1 polymer ?
#
loop_
_entity_poly.entity_id
_entity_poly.type
_entity_poly.pdbx_seq_one_letter_code
_entity_poly.pdbx_strand_id
1 'polypeptide(L)'
;MIFRALIILSFFSLINCENGKSELPPVVLGYIALDYLILTDPDRSSVYFSTVRSLDLDIAYETDAEPFTGNYIVGGSNIWNVTDSNLQDVFADRGYPVAVTVPTDLSEMNEIPNQNRSTWSVNQLLDLVPRYRKKSSNFQSTSFFIVYVRGQLADAPGVIAVTISGVLGIGPPVIFVFKDMIEQFSNIASPDRVKKAEQMTVTHELGHALGLVNAGIPLYSSHQDKDHGNHCTNSSCGMFWALSETKVETFSPASPLIFGQECRDDIRNYNP
;
A
#
# COMPACT_ATOMS: atom_id res chain seq x y z
N MET A 1 5.99 2.68 -25.24
CA MET A 1 6.62 1.41 -25.67
C MET A 1 8.07 1.59 -26.14
N ILE A 2 8.41 2.55 -27.00
CA ILE A 2 9.77 2.73 -27.57
C ILE A 2 10.81 3.15 -26.52
N PHE A 3 10.45 3.97 -25.53
CA PHE A 3 11.36 4.44 -24.46
C PHE A 3 11.75 3.32 -23.47
N ARG A 4 10.84 2.38 -23.21
CA ARG A 4 11.10 1.21 -22.33
C ARG A 4 12.09 0.23 -22.97
N ALA A 5 12.03 0.04 -24.28
CA ALA A 5 12.94 -0.81 -25.03
C ALA A 5 14.40 -0.25 -25.07
N LEU A 6 14.54 1.09 -25.08
CA LEU A 6 15.86 1.74 -25.08
C LEU A 6 16.61 1.58 -23.75
N ILE A 7 15.90 1.61 -22.62
CA ILE A 7 16.51 1.42 -21.27
C ILE A 7 17.00 -0.02 -21.11
N ILE A 8 16.27 -1.00 -21.63
CA ILE A 8 16.69 -2.41 -21.60
C ILE A 8 17.94 -2.62 -22.47
N LEU A 9 18.00 -2.01 -23.66
CA LEU A 9 19.17 -2.06 -24.54
C LEU A 9 20.39 -1.38 -23.94
N SER A 10 20.24 -0.27 -23.19
CA SER A 10 21.35 0.40 -22.51
C SER A 10 21.89 -0.40 -21.33
N PHE A 11 21.03 -1.17 -20.64
CA PHE A 11 21.47 -2.07 -19.57
C PHE A 11 22.29 -3.25 -20.11
N PHE A 12 21.86 -3.80 -21.25
CA PHE A 12 22.64 -4.87 -21.94
C PHE A 12 24.00 -4.40 -22.46
N SER A 13 24.14 -3.12 -22.88
CA SER A 13 25.42 -2.58 -23.35
C SER A 13 26.41 -2.27 -22.23
N LEU A 14 25.95 -2.08 -20.98
CA LEU A 14 26.82 -1.85 -19.82
C LEU A 14 27.43 -3.16 -19.26
N ILE A 15 26.84 -4.31 -19.58
CA ILE A 15 27.31 -5.63 -19.13
C ILE A 15 28.40 -6.19 -20.09
N ASN A 16 28.54 -5.60 -21.28
CA ASN A 16 29.50 -6.05 -22.31
C ASN A 16 30.86 -5.35 -22.29
N CYS A 17 31.25 -4.67 -21.22
CA CYS A 17 32.58 -4.09 -21.08
C CYS A 17 33.58 -5.06 -20.42
N GLU A 18 34.37 -5.69 -21.28
CA GLU A 18 35.71 -6.23 -21.15
C GLU A 18 36.10 -7.18 -20.02
N ASN A 19 36.72 -8.26 -20.50
CA ASN A 19 37.58 -9.27 -19.88
C ASN A 19 36.91 -10.36 -19.04
N GLY A 20 36.46 -11.35 -19.79
CA GLY A 20 36.64 -12.77 -19.45
C GLY A 20 36.27 -13.16 -18.04
N LYS A 21 35.00 -13.45 -17.82
CA LYS A 21 34.54 -14.55 -16.97
C LYS A 21 33.31 -14.18 -16.15
N SER A 22 32.32 -14.94 -16.38
CA SER A 22 30.96 -15.03 -15.83
C SER A 22 29.94 -14.09 -16.49
N GLU A 23 29.67 -14.29 -17.76
CA GLU A 23 28.40 -13.86 -18.31
C GLU A 23 27.30 -14.61 -17.54
N LEU A 24 26.40 -13.87 -16.94
CA LEU A 24 25.19 -14.48 -16.32
C LEU A 24 24.46 -15.26 -17.41
N PRO A 25 24.00 -16.47 -17.13
CA PRO A 25 23.20 -17.22 -18.08
C PRO A 25 22.06 -16.37 -18.63
N PRO A 26 21.70 -16.45 -19.93
CA PRO A 26 20.63 -15.63 -20.53
C PRO A 26 19.31 -15.73 -19.77
N VAL A 27 19.03 -16.88 -19.18
CA VAL A 27 17.83 -17.08 -18.35
C VAL A 27 17.85 -16.21 -17.08
N VAL A 28 19.02 -16.06 -16.45
CA VAL A 28 19.19 -15.23 -15.25
C VAL A 28 19.07 -13.74 -15.61
N LEU A 29 19.64 -13.33 -16.74
CA LEU A 29 19.46 -11.96 -17.26
C LEU A 29 18.02 -11.69 -17.61
N GLY A 30 17.29 -12.67 -18.15
CA GLY A 30 15.85 -12.59 -18.40
C GLY A 30 15.04 -12.37 -17.11
N TYR A 31 15.35 -13.07 -16.04
CA TYR A 31 14.71 -12.86 -14.73
C TYR A 31 15.02 -11.48 -14.15
N ILE A 32 16.26 -11.03 -14.19
CA ILE A 32 16.65 -9.70 -13.69
C ILE A 32 15.92 -8.61 -14.48
N ALA A 33 15.87 -8.74 -15.81
CA ALA A 33 15.15 -7.78 -16.66
C ALA A 33 13.65 -7.79 -16.39
N LEU A 34 13.05 -8.95 -16.17
CA LEU A 34 11.63 -9.09 -15.84
C LEU A 34 11.34 -8.50 -14.47
N ASP A 35 12.14 -8.81 -13.45
CA ASP A 35 12.00 -8.20 -12.12
C ASP A 35 12.15 -6.69 -12.18
N TYR A 36 13.10 -6.17 -12.94
CA TYR A 36 13.27 -4.73 -13.14
C TYR A 36 12.04 -4.09 -13.79
N LEU A 37 11.50 -4.68 -14.85
CA LEU A 37 10.28 -4.20 -15.52
C LEU A 37 9.08 -4.20 -14.58
N ILE A 38 8.93 -5.28 -13.82
CA ILE A 38 7.88 -5.41 -12.81
C ILE A 38 8.08 -4.36 -11.70
N LEU A 39 9.33 -4.16 -11.24
CA LEU A 39 9.65 -3.20 -10.18
C LEU A 39 9.47 -1.74 -10.61
N THR A 40 9.46 -1.44 -11.88
CA THR A 40 9.32 -0.08 -12.41
C THR A 40 7.97 0.19 -13.07
N ASP A 41 7.09 -0.82 -13.18
CA ASP A 41 5.76 -0.62 -13.77
C ASP A 41 4.85 0.13 -12.78
N PRO A 42 4.29 1.28 -13.15
CA PRO A 42 3.31 1.97 -12.34
C PRO A 42 1.99 1.20 -12.18
N ASP A 43 1.62 0.40 -13.18
CA ASP A 43 0.43 -0.46 -13.14
C ASP A 43 0.82 -1.90 -12.84
N ARG A 44 0.85 -2.26 -11.56
CA ARG A 44 1.25 -3.57 -11.07
C ARG A 44 0.10 -4.48 -10.69
N SER A 45 -1.11 -4.02 -10.79
CA SER A 45 -2.29 -4.81 -10.41
C SER A 45 -2.29 -6.15 -11.14
N SER A 46 -1.90 -6.18 -12.42
CA SER A 46 -1.79 -7.44 -13.17
C SER A 46 -0.83 -8.44 -12.52
N VAL A 47 0.28 -7.97 -11.95
CA VAL A 47 1.27 -8.83 -11.25
C VAL A 47 0.69 -9.34 -9.93
N TYR A 48 0.08 -8.45 -9.14
CA TYR A 48 -0.52 -8.83 -7.86
C TYR A 48 -1.56 -9.91 -8.02
N PHE A 49 -2.36 -9.83 -9.08
CA PHE A 49 -3.50 -10.73 -9.32
C PHE A 49 -3.22 -11.88 -10.29
N SER A 50 -1.98 -12.09 -10.73
CA SER A 50 -1.59 -13.23 -11.58
C SER A 50 -0.46 -14.08 -11.00
N THR A 51 0.66 -13.44 -10.61
CA THR A 51 1.89 -14.16 -10.29
C THR A 51 2.26 -14.15 -8.80
N VAL A 52 1.82 -13.15 -8.03
CA VAL A 52 2.11 -13.04 -6.60
C VAL A 52 1.53 -14.20 -5.81
N ARG A 53 2.33 -14.77 -4.92
CA ARG A 53 1.99 -15.87 -4.00
C ARG A 53 2.19 -15.49 -2.53
N SER A 54 2.89 -14.37 -2.28
CA SER A 54 3.00 -13.79 -0.94
C SER A 54 2.93 -12.27 -1.00
N LEU A 55 2.25 -11.70 -0.03
CA LEU A 55 2.15 -10.26 0.20
C LEU A 55 2.52 -9.96 1.65
N ASP A 56 3.49 -9.09 1.83
CA ASP A 56 3.95 -8.65 3.12
C ASP A 56 3.73 -7.14 3.30
N LEU A 57 3.45 -6.71 4.52
CA LEU A 57 3.58 -5.31 4.89
C LEU A 57 4.94 -5.08 5.52
N ASP A 58 5.68 -4.09 5.03
CA ASP A 58 6.92 -3.58 5.60
C ASP A 58 6.60 -2.23 6.22
N ILE A 59 6.59 -2.16 7.56
CA ILE A 59 6.11 -0.98 8.27
C ILE A 59 7.28 -0.30 8.97
N ALA A 60 7.45 1.00 8.70
CA ALA A 60 8.35 1.86 9.45
C ALA A 60 7.56 3.00 10.12
N TYR A 61 8.09 3.51 11.23
CA TYR A 61 7.47 4.63 11.94
C TYR A 61 8.52 5.51 12.60
N GLU A 62 8.34 6.83 12.54
CA GLU A 62 9.16 7.75 13.32
C GLU A 62 8.91 7.53 14.82
N THR A 63 9.98 7.71 15.62
CA THR A 63 9.82 7.89 17.08
C THR A 63 8.74 8.94 17.34
N ASP A 64 7.78 8.65 18.20
CA ASP A 64 6.56 9.44 18.50
C ASP A 64 5.46 9.41 17.41
N ALA A 65 5.61 8.58 16.37
CA ALA A 65 4.57 8.35 15.37
C ALA A 65 4.18 6.85 15.27
N GLU A 66 4.29 6.12 16.36
CA GLU A 66 4.01 4.69 16.39
C GLU A 66 2.61 4.37 15.88
N PRO A 67 2.44 3.37 15.00
CA PRO A 67 1.12 2.85 14.70
C PRO A 67 0.49 2.24 15.95
N PHE A 68 -0.81 2.30 16.05
CA PHE A 68 -1.50 1.63 17.14
C PHE A 68 -1.35 0.11 17.00
N THR A 69 -1.17 -0.56 18.14
CA THR A 69 -1.07 -2.03 18.26
C THR A 69 -1.96 -2.55 19.37
N GLY A 70 -2.01 -3.88 19.52
CA GLY A 70 -2.86 -4.53 20.52
C GLY A 70 -4.32 -4.66 20.08
N ASN A 71 -5.24 -4.63 21.02
CA ASN A 71 -6.64 -4.92 20.78
C ASN A 71 -7.53 -3.68 20.87
N TYR A 72 -8.67 -3.73 20.19
CA TYR A 72 -9.79 -2.82 20.48
C TYR A 72 -10.30 -3.07 21.90
N ILE A 73 -10.68 -2.01 22.60
CA ILE A 73 -11.30 -2.10 23.92
C ILE A 73 -12.67 -2.75 23.81
N VAL A 74 -13.42 -2.36 22.77
CA VAL A 74 -14.72 -2.96 22.47
C VAL A 74 -14.54 -4.06 21.43
N GLY A 75 -14.89 -5.28 21.81
CA GLY A 75 -14.81 -6.46 20.90
C GLY A 75 -13.53 -7.29 21.06
N GLY A 76 -12.45 -6.72 21.64
CA GLY A 76 -11.23 -7.47 22.01
C GLY A 76 -10.39 -8.03 20.85
N SER A 77 -10.76 -7.79 19.59
CA SER A 77 -9.97 -8.23 18.41
C SER A 77 -8.72 -7.36 18.24
N ASN A 78 -7.66 -7.94 17.68
CA ASN A 78 -6.47 -7.19 17.30
C ASN A 78 -6.85 -6.12 16.28
N ILE A 79 -6.29 -4.91 16.43
CA ILE A 79 -6.66 -3.79 15.57
C ILE A 79 -6.24 -4.00 14.12
N TRP A 80 -5.14 -4.70 13.87
CA TRP A 80 -4.63 -5.02 12.53
C TRP A 80 -5.45 -6.09 11.80
N ASN A 81 -6.41 -6.75 12.49
CA ASN A 81 -7.36 -7.66 11.83
C ASN A 81 -8.19 -6.96 10.74
N VAL A 82 -8.38 -5.65 10.80
CA VAL A 82 -9.06 -4.90 9.75
C VAL A 82 -8.27 -4.99 8.46
N THR A 83 -7.00 -4.62 8.52
CA THR A 83 -6.09 -4.67 7.36
C THR A 83 -5.90 -6.10 6.87
N ASP A 84 -5.60 -7.04 7.78
CA ASP A 84 -5.40 -8.46 7.43
C ASP A 84 -6.63 -9.06 6.75
N SER A 85 -7.82 -8.91 7.32
CA SER A 85 -9.06 -9.47 6.77
C SER A 85 -9.40 -8.92 5.38
N ASN A 86 -9.17 -7.62 5.14
CA ASN A 86 -9.40 -7.04 3.82
C ASN A 86 -8.39 -7.56 2.79
N LEU A 87 -7.12 -7.68 3.14
CA LEU A 87 -6.13 -8.27 2.25
C LEU A 87 -6.41 -9.74 1.97
N GLN A 88 -6.82 -10.52 2.97
CA GLN A 88 -7.25 -11.91 2.77
C GLN A 88 -8.47 -12.01 1.83
N ASP A 89 -9.50 -11.14 2.01
CA ASP A 89 -10.69 -11.11 1.14
C ASP A 89 -10.35 -10.76 -0.30
N VAL A 90 -9.41 -9.82 -0.52
CA VAL A 90 -8.94 -9.41 -1.85
C VAL A 90 -8.36 -10.59 -2.64
N PHE A 91 -7.72 -11.54 -1.98
CA PHE A 91 -7.09 -12.69 -2.62
C PHE A 91 -7.86 -14.01 -2.45
N ALA A 92 -9.03 -14.00 -1.78
CA ALA A 92 -9.75 -15.21 -1.42
C ALA A 92 -10.20 -16.06 -2.62
N ASP A 93 -10.65 -15.41 -3.70
CA ASP A 93 -11.26 -16.08 -4.86
C ASP A 93 -10.25 -16.30 -6.01
N ARG A 94 -8.94 -16.32 -5.71
CA ARG A 94 -7.90 -16.64 -6.71
C ARG A 94 -7.77 -18.16 -6.86
N GLY A 95 -7.47 -18.64 -8.05
CA GLY A 95 -7.23 -20.05 -8.30
C GLY A 95 -5.98 -20.62 -7.60
N TYR A 96 -5.34 -19.86 -6.73
CA TYR A 96 -4.14 -20.18 -5.98
C TYR A 96 -4.11 -19.40 -4.66
N PRO A 97 -3.48 -19.94 -3.61
CA PRO A 97 -3.34 -19.23 -2.34
C PRO A 97 -2.31 -18.10 -2.45
N VAL A 98 -2.60 -16.98 -1.80
CA VAL A 98 -1.65 -15.88 -1.55
C VAL A 98 -1.46 -15.77 -0.04
N ALA A 99 -0.23 -15.97 0.43
CA ALA A 99 0.11 -15.80 1.84
C ALA A 99 0.21 -14.31 2.17
N VAL A 100 -0.63 -13.82 3.07
CA VAL A 100 -0.60 -12.43 3.54
C VAL A 100 0.06 -12.38 4.91
N THR A 101 1.01 -11.45 5.09
CA THR A 101 1.69 -11.20 6.37
C THR A 101 1.51 -9.75 6.78
N VAL A 102 0.79 -9.55 7.89
CA VAL A 102 0.54 -8.23 8.48
C VAL A 102 1.20 -8.17 9.85
N PRO A 103 2.16 -7.28 10.11
CA PRO A 103 2.71 -7.05 11.44
C PRO A 103 1.61 -6.56 12.39
N THR A 104 1.59 -7.08 13.60
CA THR A 104 0.56 -6.75 14.62
C THR A 104 1.13 -6.13 15.88
N ASP A 105 2.47 -6.14 16.00
CA ASP A 105 3.21 -5.62 17.14
C ASP A 105 4.38 -4.73 16.69
N LEU A 106 4.75 -3.73 17.47
CA LEU A 106 5.86 -2.82 17.16
C LEU A 106 7.20 -3.54 16.99
N SER A 107 7.40 -4.68 17.67
CA SER A 107 8.62 -5.50 17.54
C SER A 107 8.80 -6.11 16.12
N GLU A 108 7.72 -6.19 15.35
CA GLU A 108 7.72 -6.66 13.96
C GLU A 108 7.90 -5.51 12.95
N MET A 109 7.92 -4.27 13.43
CA MET A 109 8.01 -3.04 12.64
C MET A 109 9.38 -2.38 12.82
N ASN A 110 9.66 -1.34 12.05
CA ASN A 110 10.94 -0.65 12.05
C ASN A 110 10.82 0.76 12.59
N GLU A 111 11.27 0.99 13.81
CA GLU A 111 11.41 2.34 14.32
C GLU A 111 12.52 3.09 13.58
N ILE A 112 12.23 4.31 13.13
CA ILE A 112 13.18 5.23 12.50
C ILE A 112 13.31 6.50 13.34
N PRO A 113 14.48 7.17 13.29
CA PRO A 113 14.67 8.43 14.03
C PRO A 113 13.63 9.48 13.63
N ASN A 114 13.17 10.27 14.59
CA ASN A 114 12.32 11.42 14.33
C ASN A 114 13.02 12.38 13.33
N GLN A 115 12.34 12.70 12.24
CA GLN A 115 12.87 13.57 11.17
C GLN A 115 12.70 15.06 11.47
N ASN A 116 12.07 15.40 12.61
CA ASN A 116 11.83 16.76 13.06
C ASN A 116 11.12 17.64 12.02
N ARG A 117 10.07 17.10 11.39
CA ARG A 117 9.28 17.79 10.37
C ARG A 117 7.84 17.95 10.81
N SER A 118 7.28 19.13 10.57
CA SER A 118 5.84 19.40 10.70
C SER A 118 5.13 19.37 9.33
N THR A 119 5.89 19.43 8.23
CA THR A 119 5.38 19.36 6.86
C THR A 119 6.31 18.56 5.96
N TRP A 120 5.74 17.88 4.98
CA TRP A 120 6.43 17.02 4.05
C TRP A 120 6.12 17.36 2.61
N SER A 121 7.13 17.52 1.79
CA SER A 121 6.94 17.38 0.34
C SER A 121 7.00 15.92 -0.07
N VAL A 122 6.43 15.58 -1.23
CA VAL A 122 6.49 14.22 -1.81
C VAL A 122 7.93 13.73 -1.94
N ASN A 123 8.86 14.56 -2.38
CA ASN A 123 10.27 14.18 -2.52
C ASN A 123 10.90 13.81 -1.17
N GLN A 124 10.60 14.56 -0.11
CA GLN A 124 11.10 14.27 1.24
C GLN A 124 10.56 12.94 1.78
N LEU A 125 9.30 12.62 1.50
CA LEU A 125 8.71 11.32 1.83
C LEU A 125 9.41 10.20 1.05
N LEU A 126 9.61 10.38 -0.25
CA LEU A 126 10.26 9.39 -1.09
C LEU A 126 11.73 9.15 -0.71
N ASP A 127 12.43 10.13 -0.14
CA ASP A 127 13.79 9.98 0.39
C ASP A 127 13.89 8.99 1.57
N LEU A 128 12.79 8.71 2.26
CA LEU A 128 12.75 7.71 3.34
C LEU A 128 12.78 6.28 2.79
N VAL A 129 12.28 6.06 1.58
CA VAL A 129 12.10 4.72 1.00
C VAL A 129 13.43 3.97 0.89
N PRO A 130 14.47 4.47 0.20
CA PRO A 130 15.73 3.75 0.05
C PRO A 130 16.50 3.60 1.37
N ARG A 131 16.17 4.42 2.39
CA ARG A 131 16.85 4.38 3.69
C ARG A 131 16.26 3.34 4.64
N TYR A 132 14.94 3.13 4.57
CA TYR A 132 14.23 2.42 5.65
C TYR A 132 13.40 1.22 5.19
N ARG A 133 13.13 1.07 3.89
CA ARG A 133 12.50 -0.14 3.38
C ARG A 133 13.41 -1.35 3.60
N LYS A 134 12.90 -2.39 4.26
CA LYS A 134 13.63 -3.61 4.58
C LYS A 134 13.31 -4.77 3.66
N LYS A 135 12.07 -4.82 3.15
CA LYS A 135 11.62 -5.93 2.29
C LYS A 135 11.66 -5.53 0.82
N SER A 136 12.14 -6.45 -0.01
CA SER A 136 12.14 -6.31 -1.46
C SER A 136 10.94 -7.05 -2.07
N SER A 137 10.58 -6.66 -3.29
CA SER A 137 9.53 -7.33 -4.06
C SER A 137 10.10 -7.94 -5.33
N ASN A 138 9.47 -9.01 -5.79
CA ASN A 138 9.69 -9.65 -7.08
C ASN A 138 8.34 -10.04 -7.69
N PHE A 139 8.33 -10.81 -8.77
CA PHE A 139 7.10 -11.20 -9.46
C PHE A 139 6.24 -12.23 -8.69
N GLN A 140 6.77 -12.90 -7.66
CA GLN A 140 6.04 -13.88 -6.84
C GLN A 140 5.78 -13.40 -5.42
N SER A 141 6.54 -12.39 -4.96
CA SER A 141 6.43 -11.85 -3.61
C SER A 141 6.38 -10.33 -3.69
N THR A 142 5.35 -9.74 -3.15
CA THR A 142 5.24 -8.27 -3.08
C THR A 142 5.28 -7.81 -1.63
N SER A 143 5.90 -6.65 -1.42
CA SER A 143 5.90 -5.98 -0.13
C SER A 143 5.47 -4.52 -0.30
N PHE A 144 4.38 -4.13 0.36
CA PHE A 144 3.99 -2.73 0.46
C PHE A 144 4.71 -2.09 1.63
N PHE A 145 5.37 -0.96 1.36
CA PHE A 145 6.08 -0.20 2.39
C PHE A 145 5.17 0.90 2.92
N ILE A 146 4.92 0.89 4.22
CA ILE A 146 4.08 1.85 4.93
C ILE A 146 4.96 2.60 5.91
N VAL A 147 4.91 3.94 5.88
CA VAL A 147 5.71 4.78 6.77
C VAL A 147 4.79 5.72 7.55
N TYR A 148 4.84 5.63 8.86
CA TYR A 148 4.16 6.57 9.74
C TYR A 148 5.09 7.73 10.07
N VAL A 149 4.61 8.95 9.88
CA VAL A 149 5.37 10.19 10.12
C VAL A 149 4.55 11.19 10.91
N ARG A 150 5.23 12.08 11.61
CA ARG A 150 4.64 13.29 12.19
C ARG A 150 4.42 14.36 11.13
N GLY A 151 3.57 15.34 11.42
CA GLY A 151 3.27 16.46 10.53
C GLY A 151 2.18 16.13 9.50
N GLN A 152 2.22 16.82 8.36
CA GLN A 152 1.21 16.73 7.29
C GLN A 152 1.85 16.94 5.91
N LEU A 153 1.11 16.60 4.85
CA LEU A 153 1.54 16.87 3.48
C LEU A 153 1.49 18.38 3.20
N ALA A 154 2.59 18.94 2.66
CA ALA A 154 2.72 20.39 2.46
C ALA A 154 1.73 20.93 1.43
N ASP A 155 1.56 20.21 0.32
CA ASP A 155 0.73 20.64 -0.80
C ASP A 155 -0.76 20.25 -0.64
N ALA A 156 -1.08 19.43 0.36
CA ALA A 156 -2.45 19.02 0.69
C ALA A 156 -2.64 18.85 2.21
N PRO A 157 -2.67 19.96 2.96
CA PRO A 157 -2.91 19.94 4.40
C PRO A 157 -4.25 19.26 4.73
N GLY A 158 -4.25 18.43 5.77
CA GLY A 158 -5.45 17.69 6.19
C GLY A 158 -5.61 16.32 5.53
N VAL A 159 -4.76 15.96 4.55
CA VAL A 159 -4.70 14.58 4.05
C VAL A 159 -4.15 13.68 5.15
N ILE A 160 -4.87 12.57 5.42
CA ILE A 160 -4.58 11.66 6.52
C ILE A 160 -3.47 10.68 6.14
N ALA A 161 -3.45 10.25 4.87
CA ALA A 161 -2.42 9.39 4.30
C ALA A 161 -2.34 9.60 2.79
N VAL A 162 -1.30 9.08 2.16
CA VAL A 162 -1.12 9.13 0.71
C VAL A 162 -0.40 7.90 0.20
N THR A 163 -0.93 7.33 -0.89
CA THR A 163 -0.26 6.29 -1.67
C THR A 163 0.48 6.91 -2.84
N ILE A 164 1.78 6.71 -2.92
CA ILE A 164 2.63 7.20 -4.02
C ILE A 164 3.04 6.01 -4.88
N SER A 165 2.67 6.06 -6.16
CA SER A 165 2.95 5.03 -7.16
C SER A 165 3.58 5.62 -8.42
N GLY A 166 4.08 4.75 -9.29
CA GLY A 166 4.58 5.17 -10.62
C GLY A 166 5.91 5.91 -10.62
N VAL A 167 6.62 5.94 -9.50
CA VAL A 167 7.94 6.57 -9.40
C VAL A 167 9.01 5.57 -9.78
N LEU A 168 9.81 5.91 -10.78
CA LEU A 168 10.89 5.04 -11.27
C LEU A 168 11.90 4.73 -10.15
N GLY A 169 12.20 3.46 -9.95
CA GLY A 169 13.18 2.98 -8.96
C GLY A 169 12.64 2.85 -7.54
N ILE A 170 11.40 3.26 -7.26
CA ILE A 170 10.79 3.11 -5.94
C ILE A 170 10.22 1.69 -5.73
N GLY A 171 9.85 1.00 -6.81
CA GLY A 171 9.24 -0.33 -6.74
C GLY A 171 7.72 -0.26 -6.50
N PRO A 172 7.14 -1.18 -5.69
CA PRO A 172 5.72 -1.13 -5.35
C PRO A 172 5.31 0.21 -4.75
N PRO A 173 4.03 0.58 -4.83
CA PRO A 173 3.50 1.77 -4.18
C PRO A 173 3.92 1.86 -2.72
N VAL A 174 4.15 3.09 -2.27
CA VAL A 174 4.54 3.40 -0.89
C VAL A 174 3.43 4.21 -0.24
N ILE A 175 3.10 3.87 0.98
CA ILE A 175 2.05 4.52 1.75
C ILE A 175 2.69 5.35 2.85
N PHE A 176 2.30 6.62 2.97
CA PHE A 176 2.69 7.49 4.08
C PHE A 176 1.46 7.87 4.89
N VAL A 177 1.51 7.60 6.18
CA VAL A 177 0.43 7.90 7.15
C VAL A 177 0.87 9.05 8.05
N PHE A 178 0.08 10.13 8.08
CA PHE A 178 0.36 11.29 8.91
C PHE A 178 -0.30 11.14 10.27
N LYS A 179 0.49 10.77 11.27
CA LYS A 179 0.00 10.44 12.60
C LYS A 179 -0.75 11.61 13.26
N ASP A 180 -0.28 12.85 13.06
CA ASP A 180 -0.96 14.04 13.57
C ASP A 180 -2.38 14.20 13.01
N MET A 181 -2.62 13.75 11.77
CA MET A 181 -3.96 13.78 11.17
C MET A 181 -4.85 12.66 11.69
N ILE A 182 -4.30 11.48 11.94
CA ILE A 182 -5.02 10.38 12.59
C ILE A 182 -5.45 10.77 14.01
N GLU A 183 -4.58 11.42 14.76
CA GLU A 183 -4.84 11.82 16.15
C GLU A 183 -5.96 12.87 16.28
N GLN A 184 -6.31 13.58 15.21
CA GLN A 184 -7.48 14.48 15.20
C GLN A 184 -8.81 13.76 15.38
N PHE A 185 -8.85 12.43 15.11
CA PHE A 185 -10.03 11.62 15.42
C PHE A 185 -10.14 11.27 16.91
N SER A 186 -9.23 11.73 17.76
CA SER A 186 -9.28 11.45 19.20
C SER A 186 -10.57 12.03 19.82
N ASN A 187 -11.28 11.18 20.56
CA ASN A 187 -12.48 11.54 21.29
C ASN A 187 -12.53 10.71 22.59
N ILE A 188 -12.70 11.35 23.73
CA ILE A 188 -12.76 10.69 25.02
C ILE A 188 -13.93 9.72 25.12
N ALA A 189 -15.03 10.00 24.42
CA ALA A 189 -16.23 9.14 24.43
C ALA A 189 -16.04 7.81 23.67
N SER A 190 -15.07 7.73 22.74
CA SER A 190 -14.81 6.51 21.96
C SER A 190 -13.29 6.26 21.86
N PRO A 191 -12.71 5.59 22.86
CA PRO A 191 -11.25 5.41 22.96
C PRO A 191 -10.67 4.59 21.79
N ASP A 192 -11.47 3.77 21.10
CA ASP A 192 -11.05 3.01 19.93
C ASP A 192 -11.13 3.80 18.62
N ARG A 193 -11.62 5.04 18.64
CA ARG A 193 -11.91 5.82 17.44
C ARG A 193 -10.66 6.09 16.60
N VAL A 194 -9.56 6.53 17.22
CA VAL A 194 -8.30 6.76 16.53
C VAL A 194 -7.71 5.49 15.94
N LYS A 195 -7.83 4.34 16.64
CA LYS A 195 -7.40 3.03 16.16
C LYS A 195 -8.21 2.60 14.93
N LYS A 196 -9.53 2.81 14.97
CA LYS A 196 -10.42 2.54 13.83
C LYS A 196 -10.07 3.44 12.64
N ALA A 197 -9.90 4.74 12.87
CA ALA A 197 -9.53 5.70 11.84
C ALA A 197 -8.20 5.30 11.17
N GLU A 198 -7.19 4.94 11.95
CA GLU A 198 -5.89 4.51 11.43
C GLU A 198 -6.01 3.26 10.56
N GLN A 199 -6.68 2.21 11.04
CA GLN A 199 -6.80 0.97 10.27
C GLN A 199 -7.67 1.11 9.03
N MET A 200 -8.73 1.91 9.09
CA MET A 200 -9.53 2.23 7.90
C MET A 200 -8.72 3.01 6.88
N THR A 201 -7.89 3.96 7.31
CA THR A 201 -6.99 4.73 6.46
C THR A 201 -5.93 3.83 5.80
N VAL A 202 -5.22 3.01 6.57
CA VAL A 202 -4.21 2.09 6.02
C VAL A 202 -4.83 1.13 5.00
N THR A 203 -5.99 0.58 5.31
CA THR A 203 -6.68 -0.33 4.39
C THR A 203 -7.16 0.38 3.11
N HIS A 204 -7.62 1.64 3.22
CA HIS A 204 -7.95 2.50 2.09
C HIS A 204 -6.74 2.71 1.16
N GLU A 205 -5.61 3.10 1.73
CA GLU A 205 -4.36 3.32 0.97
C GLU A 205 -3.83 2.03 0.32
N LEU A 206 -3.98 0.89 0.99
CA LEU A 206 -3.68 -0.41 0.40
C LEU A 206 -4.60 -0.72 -0.79
N GLY A 207 -5.86 -0.27 -0.75
CA GLY A 207 -6.76 -0.35 -1.89
C GLY A 207 -6.21 0.41 -3.10
N HIS A 208 -5.70 1.62 -2.93
CA HIS A 208 -5.01 2.36 -3.99
C HIS A 208 -3.74 1.65 -4.46
N ALA A 209 -2.93 1.14 -3.54
CA ALA A 209 -1.71 0.40 -3.85
C ALA A 209 -1.97 -0.89 -4.66
N LEU A 210 -3.11 -1.54 -4.44
CA LEU A 210 -3.57 -2.71 -5.18
C LEU A 210 -4.20 -2.36 -6.54
N GLY A 211 -4.56 -1.10 -6.75
CA GLY A 211 -5.15 -0.62 -8.00
C GLY A 211 -6.68 -0.61 -8.05
N LEU A 212 -7.36 -0.58 -6.89
CA LEU A 212 -8.81 -0.51 -6.84
C LEU A 212 -9.35 0.79 -7.46
N VAL A 213 -10.61 0.74 -7.85
CA VAL A 213 -11.37 1.86 -8.42
C VAL A 213 -10.66 2.48 -9.62
N ASN A 214 -10.40 1.64 -10.63
CA ASN A 214 -9.78 2.04 -11.90
C ASN A 214 -8.35 2.61 -11.79
N ALA A 215 -7.65 2.28 -10.71
CA ALA A 215 -6.23 2.63 -10.52
C ALA A 215 -5.27 1.51 -10.98
N GLY A 216 -5.76 0.57 -11.80
CA GLY A 216 -5.05 -0.61 -12.31
C GLY A 216 -5.99 -1.80 -12.49
N ILE A 217 -6.99 -1.95 -11.62
CA ILE A 217 -8.10 -2.90 -11.76
C ILE A 217 -9.25 -2.18 -12.46
N PRO A 218 -9.70 -2.65 -13.65
CA PRO A 218 -10.82 -2.03 -14.35
C PRO A 218 -12.13 -2.22 -13.58
N LEU A 219 -13.03 -1.27 -13.73
CA LEU A 219 -14.35 -1.33 -13.11
C LEU A 219 -15.21 -2.43 -13.75
N TYR A 220 -15.79 -3.31 -12.94
CA TYR A 220 -16.83 -4.24 -13.35
C TYR A 220 -18.19 -3.54 -13.52
N SER A 221 -18.46 -2.57 -12.64
CA SER A 221 -19.64 -1.71 -12.70
C SER A 221 -19.26 -0.24 -12.50
N SER A 222 -20.11 0.70 -12.93
CA SER A 222 -19.82 2.12 -12.78
C SER A 222 -20.01 2.56 -11.34
N HIS A 223 -18.92 2.73 -10.58
CA HIS A 223 -18.94 3.22 -9.19
C HIS A 223 -17.79 4.16 -8.85
N GLN A 224 -17.00 4.59 -9.84
CA GLN A 224 -15.94 5.57 -9.62
C GLN A 224 -16.50 6.97 -9.42
N ASP A 225 -16.04 7.65 -8.38
CA ASP A 225 -16.27 9.07 -8.15
C ASP A 225 -15.29 9.90 -8.97
N LYS A 226 -15.72 10.35 -10.15
CA LYS A 226 -14.87 11.07 -11.09
C LYS A 226 -14.41 12.44 -10.58
N ASP A 227 -15.10 13.01 -9.61
CA ASP A 227 -14.74 14.31 -9.02
C ASP A 227 -13.61 14.15 -7.98
N HIS A 228 -13.44 12.94 -7.44
CA HIS A 228 -12.41 12.63 -6.46
C HIS A 228 -11.39 11.57 -6.94
N GLY A 229 -11.32 11.29 -8.25
CA GLY A 229 -10.29 10.41 -8.82
C GLY A 229 -10.60 8.91 -8.66
N ASN A 230 -9.65 8.15 -8.09
CA ASN A 230 -9.79 6.70 -7.94
C ASN A 230 -10.50 6.32 -6.64
N HIS A 231 -11.66 6.91 -6.38
CA HIS A 231 -12.49 6.66 -5.21
C HIS A 231 -13.87 6.14 -5.60
N CYS A 232 -14.49 5.39 -4.69
CA CYS A 232 -15.81 4.81 -4.86
C CYS A 232 -16.92 5.83 -4.53
N THR A 233 -18.00 5.84 -5.30
CA THR A 233 -19.20 6.66 -4.98
C THR A 233 -19.97 6.17 -3.77
N ASN A 234 -19.81 4.91 -3.35
CA ASN A 234 -20.47 4.33 -2.19
C ASN A 234 -19.83 4.84 -0.90
N SER A 235 -20.54 5.70 -0.16
CA SER A 235 -20.04 6.31 1.09
C SER A 235 -19.75 5.30 2.20
N SER A 236 -20.31 4.10 2.14
CA SER A 236 -20.01 3.01 3.09
C SER A 236 -18.76 2.21 2.72
N CYS A 237 -18.28 2.33 1.48
CA CYS A 237 -17.09 1.63 1.01
C CYS A 237 -15.81 2.22 1.62
N GLY A 238 -14.83 1.38 1.94
CA GLY A 238 -13.50 1.80 2.36
C GLY A 238 -12.81 2.70 1.35
N MET A 239 -13.09 2.52 0.05
CA MET A 239 -12.54 3.36 -1.04
C MET A 239 -13.32 4.66 -1.30
N PHE A 240 -14.24 5.07 -0.41
CA PHE A 240 -14.85 6.39 -0.50
C PHE A 240 -13.82 7.46 -0.12
N TRP A 241 -13.81 8.60 -0.81
CA TRP A 241 -12.77 9.64 -0.73
C TRP A 241 -12.62 10.30 0.66
N ALA A 242 -13.66 10.25 1.51
CA ALA A 242 -13.66 10.90 2.82
C ALA A 242 -13.81 9.89 3.96
N LEU A 243 -12.99 10.06 4.98
CA LEU A 243 -13.14 9.38 6.25
C LEU A 243 -13.87 10.31 7.24
N SER A 244 -15.19 10.14 7.39
CA SER A 244 -15.98 10.93 8.33
C SER A 244 -15.97 10.35 9.74
N GLU A 245 -16.19 11.21 10.74
CA GLU A 245 -16.36 10.79 12.13
C GLU A 245 -17.46 9.74 12.30
N THR A 246 -18.60 9.95 11.64
CA THR A 246 -19.74 9.02 11.67
C THR A 246 -19.34 7.64 11.13
N LYS A 247 -18.59 7.60 10.04
CA LYS A 247 -18.11 6.34 9.45
C LYS A 247 -17.19 5.58 10.41
N VAL A 248 -16.27 6.28 11.07
CA VAL A 248 -15.39 5.68 12.08
C VAL A 248 -16.17 5.19 13.30
N GLU A 249 -17.13 5.97 13.79
CA GLU A 249 -17.97 5.57 14.93
C GLU A 249 -18.80 4.32 14.65
N THR A 250 -19.42 4.26 13.48
CA THR A 250 -20.30 3.14 13.10
C THR A 250 -19.54 1.90 12.67
N PHE A 251 -18.25 2.02 12.38
CA PHE A 251 -17.42 0.86 12.00
C PHE A 251 -17.34 -0.14 13.15
N SER A 252 -17.57 -1.42 12.82
CA SER A 252 -17.50 -2.53 13.77
C SER A 252 -16.28 -3.41 13.49
N PRO A 253 -15.33 -3.54 14.43
CA PRO A 253 -14.20 -4.46 14.28
C PRO A 253 -14.58 -5.94 14.16
N ALA A 254 -15.81 -6.31 14.60
CA ALA A 254 -16.35 -7.66 14.43
C ALA A 254 -16.79 -7.96 12.98
N SER A 255 -16.92 -6.91 12.14
CA SER A 255 -17.18 -7.01 10.70
C SER A 255 -16.11 -6.19 9.98
N PRO A 256 -14.87 -6.70 9.90
CA PRO A 256 -13.68 -5.90 9.57
C PRO A 256 -13.58 -5.51 8.09
N LEU A 257 -14.38 -6.11 7.20
CA LEU A 257 -14.32 -5.82 5.76
C LEU A 257 -14.90 -4.43 5.47
N ILE A 258 -14.06 -3.56 4.92
CA ILE A 258 -14.44 -2.18 4.59
C ILE A 258 -14.62 -1.95 3.09
N PHE A 259 -14.06 -2.79 2.21
CA PHE A 259 -14.31 -2.66 0.77
C PHE A 259 -15.74 -3.02 0.45
N GLY A 260 -16.44 -2.10 -0.22
CA GLY A 260 -17.82 -2.29 -0.68
C GLY A 260 -17.95 -3.41 -1.72
N GLN A 261 -19.18 -3.85 -1.96
CA GLN A 261 -19.44 -4.94 -2.90
C GLN A 261 -18.93 -4.61 -4.30
N GLU A 262 -19.07 -3.36 -4.73
CA GLU A 262 -18.63 -2.88 -6.05
C GLU A 262 -17.13 -3.07 -6.25
N CYS A 263 -16.31 -2.66 -5.25
CA CYS A 263 -14.85 -2.83 -5.30
C CYS A 263 -14.44 -4.31 -5.24
N ARG A 264 -15.18 -5.13 -4.49
CA ARG A 264 -14.94 -6.59 -4.45
C ARG A 264 -15.32 -7.26 -5.76
N ASP A 265 -16.37 -6.79 -6.43
CA ASP A 265 -16.76 -7.29 -7.75
C ASP A 265 -15.72 -6.93 -8.82
N ASP A 266 -15.11 -5.73 -8.77
CA ASP A 266 -13.97 -5.39 -9.62
C ASP A 266 -12.84 -6.41 -9.46
N ILE A 267 -12.44 -6.71 -8.21
CA ILE A 267 -11.36 -7.64 -7.90
C ILE A 267 -11.70 -9.06 -8.40
N ARG A 268 -12.91 -9.56 -8.12
CA ARG A 268 -13.34 -10.92 -8.47
C ARG A 268 -13.40 -11.15 -9.98
N ASN A 269 -13.75 -10.10 -10.74
CA ASN A 269 -13.84 -10.16 -12.18
C ASN A 269 -12.51 -9.78 -12.89
N TYR A 270 -11.48 -9.38 -12.15
CA TYR A 270 -10.18 -9.05 -12.70
C TYR A 270 -9.30 -10.30 -12.84
N ASN A 271 -9.08 -10.75 -14.06
CA ASN A 271 -8.23 -11.89 -14.41
C ASN A 271 -7.20 -11.43 -15.46
N PRO A 272 -6.09 -10.82 -15.04
CA PRO A 272 -5.05 -10.31 -15.93
C PRO A 272 -4.21 -11.40 -16.59
#